data_d4b64b352c33c189230276a2b702a859
#
_entry.id   d4b64b352c33c189230276a2b702a859
#
_cell.length_a   1.000
_cell.length_b   1.000
_cell.length_c   1.000
_cell.angle_alpha   90.00
_cell.angle_beta   90.00
_cell.angle_gamma   90.00
#
_symmetry.space_group_name_H-M   'P 1'
#
loop_
_entity.id
_entity.type
_entity.pdbx_description
1 polymer ?
#
loop_
_entity_poly.entity_id
_entity_poly.type
_entity_poly.pdbx_seq_one_letter_code
_entity_poly.pdbx_strand_id
1 'polypeptide(L)'
;MKKNGQTRAARKPHSGPPRASIAIKRAYDKPTPQDGVRILIDRLWPRGLSKAALKLDAWPREIAPSTALRKWYGHDPARFAEFRRRYKAEFAGHKDQLDALRAMVKGHAATVLTATRELELSHAEVLRGLLQRKRK
;
A
#
# COMPACT_ATOMS: atom_id res chain seq x y z
N MET A 1 35.64 11.30 -1.97
CA MET A 1 35.28 11.05 -1.66
C MET A 1 34.65 10.60 -1.28
N LYS A 2 34.55 10.56 -1.51
CA LYS A 2 34.01 10.19 -1.22
C LYS A 2 33.40 9.68 -0.95
N LYS A 3 33.29 9.49 -1.25
CA LYS A 3 32.74 9.05 -0.98
C LYS A 3 32.09 8.55 -0.67
N ASN A 4 32.19 8.47 -0.98
CA ASN A 4 31.63 8.09 -0.65
C ASN A 4 30.90 7.67 -0.56
N GLY A 5 30.96 7.61 -0.84
CA GLY A 5 30.43 7.52 -0.84
C GLY A 5 29.73 7.12 -0.88
N GLN A 6 29.68 6.92 -1.14
CA GLN A 6 29.22 6.80 -1.16
C GLN A 6 28.50 6.49 -1.19
N THR A 7 28.55 6.46 -1.48
CA THR A 7 28.00 6.39 -1.47
C THR A 7 27.22 6.16 -1.51
N ARG A 8 27.21 6.07 -1.88
CA ARG A 8 26.54 6.04 -1.89
C ARG A 8 25.69 5.98 -2.04
N ALA A 9 25.73 5.82 -2.36
CA ALA A 9 25.03 5.98 -2.39
C ALA A 9 24.27 5.96 -2.41
N ALA A 10 24.33 5.82 -2.75
CA ALA A 10 23.73 6.05 -2.81
C ALA A 10 23.01 6.19 -2.80
N ARG A 11 23.02 6.27 -3.11
CA ARG A 11 22.45 6.61 -3.05
C ARG A 11 21.81 7.09 -3.20
N LYS A 12 21.67 7.07 -3.53
CA LYS A 12 21.13 7.58 -3.57
C LYS A 12 20.53 8.05 -3.57
N PRO A 13 20.68 8.02 -3.66
CA PRO A 13 20.01 8.53 -3.65
C PRO A 13 19.40 8.81 -3.33
N HIS A 14 19.22 9.14 -3.46
CA HIS A 14 18.56 9.42 -3.03
C HIS A 14 18.23 9.60 -2.40
N SER A 15 18.54 9.74 -2.36
CA SER A 15 18.01 9.72 -1.92
C SER A 15 17.24 9.71 -1.36
N GLY A 16 17.31 10.16 -1.21
CA GLY A 16 16.43 10.23 -0.54
C GLY A 16 15.35 9.91 -0.77
N PRO A 17 14.78 9.90 -0.08
CA PRO A 17 13.79 9.40 -0.38
C PRO A 17 13.00 10.25 -0.86
N PRO A 18 12.84 10.15 -1.55
CA PRO A 18 12.07 10.83 -2.21
C PRO A 18 10.86 10.92 -1.61
N ARG A 19 10.30 11.78 -1.60
CA ARG A 19 9.24 11.96 -1.10
C ARG A 19 8.43 10.91 -1.17
N ALA A 20 7.72 10.51 -0.48
CA ALA A 20 6.58 9.72 -0.50
C ALA A 20 6.62 8.54 -1.40
N SER A 21 7.57 7.75 -1.26
CA SER A 21 7.64 6.50 -1.98
C SER A 21 6.70 5.50 -1.33
N ILE A 22 5.78 4.94 -2.09
CA ILE A 22 4.79 3.99 -1.59
C ILE A 22 5.05 2.63 -2.21
N ALA A 23 5.28 1.63 -1.37
CA ALA A 23 5.53 0.26 -1.81
C ALA A 23 4.35 -0.63 -1.48
N ILE A 24 4.34 -1.85 -2.03
CA ILE A 24 3.41 -2.87 -1.60
C ILE A 24 4.21 -4.10 -1.18
N LYS A 25 3.71 -4.80 -0.16
CA LYS A 25 4.34 -6.03 0.31
C LYS A 25 3.26 -6.98 0.77
N ARG A 26 3.60 -8.25 0.85
CA ARG A 26 2.69 -9.19 1.48
C ARG A 26 2.74 -8.97 2.99
N ALA A 27 1.58 -9.14 3.62
CA ALA A 27 1.52 -9.02 5.08
C ALA A 27 2.45 -10.01 5.77
N TYR A 28 2.77 -11.13 5.09
CA TYR A 28 3.64 -12.15 5.65
C TYR A 28 5.13 -11.88 5.46
N ASP A 29 5.47 -10.85 4.70
CA ASP A 29 6.88 -10.47 4.54
C ASP A 29 7.35 -9.77 5.81
N LYS A 30 8.62 -10.00 6.14
CA LYS A 30 9.17 -9.44 7.38
C LYS A 30 9.17 -7.91 7.38
N PRO A 31 8.73 -7.28 8.45
CA PRO A 31 8.82 -5.82 8.56
C PRO A 31 10.27 -5.36 8.50
N THR A 32 10.51 -4.21 7.86
CA THR A 32 11.83 -3.58 7.82
C THR A 32 11.69 -2.10 8.10
N PRO A 33 12.77 -1.44 8.53
CA PRO A 33 12.70 0.00 8.76
C PRO A 33 12.35 0.79 7.50
N GLN A 34 12.70 0.27 6.32
CA GLN A 34 12.41 0.95 5.07
C GLN A 34 10.93 0.95 4.72
N ASP A 35 10.14 0.12 5.39
CA ASP A 35 8.69 0.07 5.12
C ASP A 35 8.02 1.40 5.44
N GLY A 36 8.55 2.16 6.39
CA GLY A 36 7.93 3.41 6.78
C GLY A 36 6.56 3.17 7.41
N VAL A 37 5.57 3.93 7.00
CA VAL A 37 4.20 3.79 7.50
C VAL A 37 3.62 2.49 6.95
N ARG A 38 3.14 1.61 7.80
CA ARG A 38 2.64 0.29 7.39
C ARG A 38 1.11 0.28 7.46
N ILE A 39 0.49 0.02 6.32
CA ILE A 39 -0.97 0.10 6.18
C ILE A 39 -1.51 -1.22 5.65
N LEU A 40 -2.39 -1.87 6.40
CA LEU A 40 -3.04 -3.10 5.94
C LEU A 40 -4.34 -2.73 5.26
N ILE A 41 -4.52 -3.18 4.01
CA ILE A 41 -5.73 -2.83 3.24
C ILE A 41 -6.71 -3.98 3.09
N ASP A 42 -6.50 -5.09 3.77
CA ASP A 42 -7.43 -6.20 3.71
C ASP A 42 -8.56 -6.00 4.72
N ARG A 43 -9.73 -6.52 4.40
CA ARG A 43 -10.85 -6.41 5.31
C ARG A 43 -10.70 -7.31 6.53
N LEU A 44 -10.02 -8.45 6.35
CA LEU A 44 -9.82 -9.41 7.44
C LEU A 44 -8.37 -9.43 7.88
N TRP A 45 -8.15 -9.72 9.15
CA TRP A 45 -6.79 -9.83 9.68
C TRP A 45 -6.06 -11.02 9.06
N PRO A 46 -4.80 -10.87 8.66
CA PRO A 46 -4.05 -11.98 8.06
C PRO A 46 -3.92 -13.14 9.05
N ARG A 47 -4.28 -14.32 8.59
CA ARG A 47 -4.27 -15.50 9.43
C ARG A 47 -2.87 -15.80 9.95
N GLY A 48 -2.76 -16.05 11.23
CA GLY A 48 -1.50 -16.48 11.83
C GLY A 48 -0.54 -15.38 12.24
N LEU A 49 -0.90 -14.12 12.03
CA LEU A 49 -0.01 -13.03 12.40
C LEU A 49 -0.51 -12.29 13.63
N SER A 50 0.40 -12.02 14.55
CA SER A 50 0.07 -11.22 15.73
C SER A 50 0.18 -9.74 15.41
N LYS A 51 -0.37 -8.90 16.27
CA LYS A 51 -0.20 -7.47 16.13
C LYS A 51 1.26 -7.09 16.19
N ALA A 52 2.00 -7.72 17.10
CA ALA A 52 3.42 -7.43 17.26
C ALA A 52 4.20 -7.77 15.99
N ALA A 53 3.84 -8.86 15.32
CA ALA A 53 4.53 -9.27 14.11
C ALA A 53 4.20 -8.35 12.95
N LEU A 54 2.96 -7.89 12.85
CA LEU A 54 2.54 -7.10 11.70
C LEU A 54 2.93 -5.64 11.81
N LYS A 55 3.03 -5.12 13.01
CA LYS A 55 3.49 -3.74 13.24
C LYS A 55 2.80 -2.69 12.39
N LEU A 56 1.48 -2.65 12.44
CA LEU A 56 0.72 -1.72 11.62
C LEU A 56 0.68 -0.32 12.21
N ASP A 57 0.65 0.66 11.33
CA ASP A 57 0.34 2.03 11.72
C ASP A 57 -1.12 2.34 11.42
N ALA A 58 -1.72 1.62 10.48
CA ALA A 58 -3.13 1.81 10.16
C ALA A 58 -3.74 0.56 9.57
N TRP A 59 -5.02 0.36 9.84
CA TRP A 59 -5.79 -0.73 9.23
C TRP A 59 -7.14 -0.16 8.81
N PRO A 60 -7.19 0.56 7.67
CA PRO A 60 -8.43 1.19 7.23
C PRO A 60 -9.33 0.19 6.51
N ARG A 61 -9.81 -0.81 7.25
CA ARG A 61 -10.56 -1.90 6.61
C ARG A 61 -11.85 -1.45 5.95
N GLU A 62 -12.38 -0.29 6.32
CA GLU A 62 -13.59 0.22 5.69
C GLU A 62 -13.41 0.51 4.22
N ILE A 63 -12.19 0.80 3.80
CA ILE A 63 -11.94 1.10 2.40
C ILE A 63 -11.32 -0.06 1.63
N ALA A 64 -11.31 -1.25 2.22
CA ALA A 64 -11.00 -2.44 1.45
C ALA A 64 -12.14 -2.65 0.44
N PRO A 65 -11.89 -3.38 -0.65
CA PRO A 65 -12.95 -3.59 -1.63
C PRO A 65 -14.15 -4.26 -1.00
N SER A 66 -15.33 -3.93 -1.47
CA SER A 66 -16.55 -4.55 -0.95
C SER A 66 -16.50 -6.05 -1.17
N THR A 67 -17.27 -6.77 -0.36
CA THR A 67 -17.35 -8.22 -0.49
C THR A 67 -17.85 -8.61 -1.88
N ALA A 68 -18.84 -7.88 -2.39
CA ALA A 68 -19.37 -8.17 -3.71
C ALA A 68 -18.32 -7.99 -4.79
N LEU A 69 -17.53 -6.91 -4.70
CA LEU A 69 -16.49 -6.66 -5.69
C LEU A 69 -15.40 -7.71 -5.62
N ARG A 70 -15.01 -8.10 -4.40
CA ARG A 70 -14.00 -9.12 -4.23
C ARG A 70 -14.44 -10.45 -4.84
N LYS A 71 -15.70 -10.83 -4.62
CA LYS A 71 -16.22 -12.07 -5.18
C LYS A 71 -16.27 -12.01 -6.69
N TRP A 72 -16.70 -10.87 -7.23
CA TRP A 72 -16.75 -10.74 -8.68
C TRP A 72 -15.37 -10.87 -9.30
N TYR A 73 -14.37 -10.25 -8.67
CA TYR A 73 -13.03 -10.28 -9.20
C TYR A 73 -12.43 -11.69 -9.20
N GLY A 74 -12.55 -12.41 -8.07
CA GLY A 74 -12.09 -13.79 -7.96
C GLY A 74 -10.65 -14.00 -8.35
N HIS A 75 -9.79 -12.99 -8.21
CA HIS A 75 -8.37 -13.07 -8.58
C HIS A 75 -8.15 -13.41 -10.05
N ASP A 76 -9.11 -13.08 -10.91
CA ASP A 76 -9.00 -13.33 -12.32
C ASP A 76 -8.25 -12.18 -12.99
N PRO A 77 -7.01 -12.39 -13.48
CA PRO A 77 -6.23 -11.29 -14.05
C PRO A 77 -6.95 -10.58 -15.20
N ALA A 78 -7.78 -11.30 -15.95
CA ALA A 78 -8.51 -10.70 -17.06
C ALA A 78 -9.51 -9.65 -16.59
N ARG A 79 -9.89 -9.71 -15.30
CA ARG A 79 -10.85 -8.75 -14.74
C ARG A 79 -10.17 -7.62 -14.00
N PHE A 80 -8.84 -7.60 -13.93
CA PHE A 80 -8.18 -6.63 -13.06
C PHE A 80 -8.45 -5.18 -13.46
N ALA A 81 -8.44 -4.85 -14.75
CA ALA A 81 -8.66 -3.48 -15.18
C ALA A 81 -10.04 -3.00 -14.76
N GLU A 82 -11.05 -3.84 -14.91
CA GLU A 82 -12.40 -3.48 -14.51
C GLU A 82 -12.52 -3.48 -12.98
N PHE A 83 -11.85 -4.42 -12.31
CA PHE A 83 -11.82 -4.43 -10.84
C PHE A 83 -11.26 -3.11 -10.33
N ARG A 84 -10.15 -2.66 -10.91
CA ARG A 84 -9.52 -1.40 -10.50
C ARG A 84 -10.48 -0.23 -10.67
N ARG A 85 -11.17 -0.18 -11.82
CA ARG A 85 -12.11 0.88 -12.08
C ARG A 85 -13.24 0.90 -11.04
N ARG A 86 -13.78 -0.29 -10.74
CA ARG A 86 -14.88 -0.41 -9.77
C ARG A 86 -14.42 -0.10 -8.36
N TYR A 87 -13.22 -0.55 -7.99
CA TYR A 87 -12.71 -0.27 -6.67
C TYR A 87 -12.48 1.22 -6.48
N LYS A 88 -11.92 1.89 -7.49
CA LYS A 88 -11.75 3.34 -7.41
C LYS A 88 -13.08 4.05 -7.22
N ALA A 89 -14.13 3.54 -7.86
CA ALA A 89 -15.45 4.13 -7.70
C ALA A 89 -15.96 3.96 -6.26
N GLU A 90 -15.59 2.87 -5.60
CA GLU A 90 -16.00 2.68 -4.21
C GLU A 90 -15.39 3.73 -3.28
N PHE A 91 -14.23 4.28 -3.64
CA PHE A 91 -13.61 5.31 -2.81
C PHE A 91 -14.43 6.60 -2.77
N ALA A 92 -15.37 6.79 -3.70
CA ALA A 92 -16.21 7.97 -3.64
C ALA A 92 -17.00 8.03 -2.33
N GLY A 93 -17.31 6.86 -1.75
CA GLY A 93 -18.02 6.81 -0.48
C GLY A 93 -17.10 6.84 0.72
N HIS A 94 -15.78 6.91 0.50
CA HIS A 94 -14.80 6.85 1.57
C HIS A 94 -13.72 7.93 1.39
N LYS A 95 -14.13 9.05 0.85
CA LYS A 95 -13.17 10.11 0.56
C LYS A 95 -12.42 10.58 1.80
N ASP A 96 -13.11 10.69 2.93
CA ASP A 96 -12.46 11.17 4.15
C ASP A 96 -11.39 10.19 4.62
N GLN A 97 -11.66 8.89 4.52
CA GLN A 97 -10.68 7.89 4.93
C GLN A 97 -9.47 7.92 4.01
N LEU A 98 -9.69 8.07 2.70
CA LEU A 98 -8.58 8.15 1.76
C LEU A 98 -7.74 9.39 2.00
N ASP A 99 -8.40 10.52 2.27
CA ASP A 99 -7.68 11.77 2.56
C ASP A 99 -6.87 11.63 3.84
N ALA A 100 -7.40 10.94 4.85
CA ALA A 100 -6.67 10.71 6.09
C ALA A 100 -5.42 9.88 5.84
N LEU A 101 -5.50 8.86 4.99
CA LEU A 101 -4.33 8.07 4.66
C LEU A 101 -3.30 8.89 3.90
N ARG A 102 -3.76 9.71 2.97
CA ARG A 102 -2.84 10.58 2.22
C ARG A 102 -2.10 11.52 3.16
N ALA A 103 -2.81 12.06 4.14
CA ALA A 103 -2.18 12.94 5.13
C ALA A 103 -1.15 12.16 5.96
N MET A 104 -1.49 10.92 6.33
CA MET A 104 -0.60 10.11 7.14
C MET A 104 0.72 9.80 6.44
N VAL A 105 0.68 9.57 5.12
CA VAL A 105 1.88 9.20 4.39
C VAL A 105 2.60 10.37 3.75
N LYS A 106 2.03 11.56 3.82
CA LYS A 106 2.63 12.70 3.18
C LYS A 106 4.04 12.95 3.70
N GLY A 107 5.02 12.96 2.80
CA GLY A 107 6.41 13.18 3.19
C GLY A 107 7.10 11.99 3.80
N HIS A 108 6.46 10.82 3.79
CA HIS A 108 7.02 9.63 4.39
C HIS A 108 7.03 8.47 3.41
N ALA A 109 7.97 7.56 3.60
CA ALA A 109 7.88 6.28 2.93
C ALA A 109 6.72 5.52 3.56
N ALA A 110 6.06 4.69 2.79
CA ALA A 110 4.95 3.89 3.30
C ALA A 110 4.86 2.58 2.54
N THR A 111 4.21 1.60 3.14
CA THR A 111 4.03 0.29 2.51
C THR A 111 2.59 -0.15 2.72
N VAL A 112 1.92 -0.48 1.63
CA VAL A 112 0.58 -1.04 1.68
C VAL A 112 0.72 -2.56 1.75
N LEU A 113 0.07 -3.17 2.72
CA LEU A 113 0.20 -4.59 2.99
C LEU A 113 -1.08 -5.33 2.67
N THR A 114 -0.93 -6.55 2.16
CA THR A 114 -2.06 -7.43 1.89
C THR A 114 -1.61 -8.88 2.04
N ALA A 115 -2.53 -9.76 2.39
CA ALA A 115 -2.24 -11.17 2.45
C ALA A 115 -2.25 -11.83 1.08
N THR A 116 -2.72 -11.12 0.05
CA THR A 116 -2.81 -11.63 -1.31
C THR A 116 -1.43 -11.91 -1.89
N ARG A 117 -1.31 -12.99 -2.66
CA ARG A 117 -0.03 -13.32 -3.27
C ARG A 117 0.33 -12.49 -4.48
N GLU A 118 -0.65 -12.22 -5.33
CA GLU A 118 -0.41 -11.51 -6.58
C GLU A 118 -0.47 -10.01 -6.35
N LEU A 119 0.59 -9.46 -5.80
CA LEU A 119 0.60 -8.07 -5.38
C LEU A 119 0.21 -7.09 -6.49
N GLU A 120 0.74 -7.31 -7.69
CA GLU A 120 0.51 -6.38 -8.78
C GLU A 120 -0.90 -6.42 -9.35
N LEU A 121 -1.63 -7.47 -9.05
CA LEU A 121 -3.01 -7.62 -9.49
C LEU A 121 -3.96 -7.55 -8.30
N SER A 122 -3.55 -6.84 -7.25
CA SER A 122 -4.33 -6.79 -6.03
C SER A 122 -4.91 -5.41 -5.76
N HIS A 123 -5.87 -5.37 -4.85
CA HIS A 123 -6.44 -4.12 -4.38
C HIS A 123 -5.36 -3.24 -3.71
N ALA A 124 -4.32 -3.86 -3.16
CA ALA A 124 -3.23 -3.10 -2.55
C ALA A 124 -2.51 -2.23 -3.59
N GLU A 125 -2.35 -2.75 -4.81
CA GLU A 125 -1.72 -1.98 -5.86
C GLU A 125 -2.60 -0.78 -6.25
N VAL A 126 -3.91 -0.95 -6.25
CA VAL A 126 -4.82 0.16 -6.56
C VAL A 126 -4.68 1.25 -5.51
N LEU A 127 -4.68 0.87 -4.22
CA LEU A 127 -4.52 1.85 -3.16
C LEU A 127 -3.15 2.52 -3.21
N ARG A 128 -2.09 1.72 -3.46
CA ARG A 128 -0.76 2.28 -3.59
C ARG A 128 -0.73 3.38 -4.64
N GLY A 129 -1.34 3.12 -5.79
CA GLY A 129 -1.39 4.10 -6.86
C GLY A 129 -2.11 5.38 -6.45
N LEU A 130 -3.20 5.24 -5.71
CA LEU A 130 -3.95 6.40 -5.26
C LEU A 130 -3.16 7.23 -4.23
N LEU A 131 -2.39 6.57 -3.37
CA LEU A 131 -1.58 7.28 -2.38
C LEU A 131 -0.34 7.90 -3.02
N GLN A 132 0.19 7.28 -4.06
CA GLN A 132 1.39 7.75 -4.72
C GLN A 132 1.13 8.93 -5.66
N ARG A 133 -0.17 9.09 -6.10
CA ARG A 133 -0.47 10.07 -7.07
C ARG A 133 -0.09 11.46 -6.71
N LYS A 134 0.58 12.15 -7.55
CA LYS A 134 0.96 13.46 -7.24
C LYS A 134 -0.06 14.32 -7.55
N ARG A 135 -0.16 15.36 -7.01
CA ARG A 135 -1.10 16.21 -7.20
C ARG A 135 -0.71 17.15 -8.06
N LYS A 136 -1.15 17.57 -8.84
CA LYS A 136 -0.79 18.47 -9.61
C LYS A 136 -1.23 19.44 -9.57
#